data_756cf1897ee796b45f1f83c5edc920b8
#
_entry.id   756cf1897ee796b45f1f83c5edc920b8
#
_cell.length_a   1.000
_cell.length_b   1.000
_cell.length_c   1.000
_cell.angle_alpha   90.00
_cell.angle_beta   90.00
_cell.angle_gamma   90.00
#
_symmetry.space_group_name_H-M   'P 1'
#
loop_
_entity.id
_entity.type
_entity.pdbx_description
1 polymer ?
#
loop_
_entity_poly.entity_id
_entity_poly.type
_entity_poly.pdbx_seq_one_letter_code
_entity_poly.pdbx_strand_id
1 'polypeptide(L)'
;MRKTARDTATDVADFGMADQHSADRQAWEVLLSGPKDADRSVLLLPGGANAARSYDLVMADPALSGVRLVATTLPGMAGAPLTGDISIPGLARTAGELAKEHRCDVVVGFSHGATVALEMVLSGNFHGPVVLLGLSLTTEDDAAFFVRTVRLSQKVGRWPLGTLLRLMPLMVRSAKTTDAHKRELIEDLKQNKAGEAVRVSAKYLDYIAADRDYAGQLAASSIPAWVVHAEKGGDGGLTDAERATLESADNVTLVTVPGSVFLLPDEAPDQTAAVIATALSTLD
;
A
#
# COMPACT_ATOMS: atom_id res chain seq x y z
N MET A 1 41.30 -4.86 -38.08
CA MET A 1 40.32 -3.96 -37.48
C MET A 1 38.99 -4.67 -37.38
N ARG A 2 38.70 -5.29 -36.20
CA ARG A 2 37.38 -5.80 -35.85
C ARG A 2 36.91 -4.97 -34.66
N LYS A 3 36.02 -4.01 -34.88
CA LYS A 3 35.41 -3.16 -33.89
C LYS A 3 33.95 -3.65 -33.68
N THR A 4 33.78 -4.33 -32.61
CA THR A 4 32.70 -4.24 -31.60
C THR A 4 31.27 -4.02 -32.09
N ALA A 5 30.54 -5.14 -32.26
CA ALA A 5 29.06 -5.21 -32.35
C ALA A 5 28.43 -5.51 -30.98
N ARG A 6 29.08 -5.15 -29.86
CA ARG A 6 28.60 -5.48 -28.50
C ARG A 6 28.02 -4.30 -27.72
N ASP A 7 28.32 -3.06 -28.14
CA ASP A 7 27.93 -1.86 -27.37
C ASP A 7 26.53 -1.32 -27.72
N THR A 8 25.96 -1.72 -28.88
CA THR A 8 24.66 -1.17 -29.32
C THR A 8 23.44 -1.94 -28.78
N ALA A 9 23.61 -3.18 -28.32
CA ALA A 9 22.48 -3.97 -27.80
C ALA A 9 22.14 -3.63 -26.34
N THR A 10 23.13 -3.19 -25.55
CA THR A 10 22.95 -2.81 -24.13
C THR A 10 22.29 -1.43 -24.01
N ASP A 11 22.68 -0.48 -24.88
CA ASP A 11 22.12 0.88 -24.87
C ASP A 11 20.63 0.92 -25.32
N VAL A 12 20.24 0.06 -26.26
CA VAL A 12 18.83 0.03 -26.73
C VAL A 12 17.91 -0.64 -25.71
N ALA A 13 18.40 -1.63 -24.95
CA ALA A 13 17.62 -2.30 -23.91
C ALA A 13 17.44 -1.38 -22.70
N ASP A 14 18.47 -0.62 -22.32
CA ASP A 14 18.40 0.33 -21.19
C ASP A 14 17.50 1.53 -21.51
N PHE A 15 17.53 2.04 -22.76
CA PHE A 15 16.68 3.14 -23.19
C PHE A 15 15.20 2.70 -23.29
N GLY A 16 14.91 1.49 -23.74
CA GLY A 16 13.56 0.94 -23.80
C GLY A 16 12.97 0.69 -22.41
N MET A 17 13.76 0.23 -21.44
CA MET A 17 13.30 0.01 -20.06
C MET A 17 13.05 1.35 -19.33
N ALA A 18 13.92 2.34 -19.51
CA ALA A 18 13.74 3.68 -18.93
C ALA A 18 12.48 4.37 -19.47
N ASP A 19 12.16 4.22 -20.74
CA ASP A 19 10.98 4.82 -21.36
C ASP A 19 9.69 4.12 -20.91
N GLN A 20 9.71 2.79 -20.74
CA GLN A 20 8.59 2.00 -20.24
C GLN A 20 8.31 2.29 -18.77
N HIS A 21 9.33 2.44 -17.93
CA HIS A 21 9.21 2.84 -16.52
C HIS A 21 8.64 4.25 -16.37
N SER A 22 9.00 5.16 -17.24
CA SER A 22 8.46 6.53 -17.26
C SER A 22 6.98 6.56 -17.68
N ALA A 23 6.58 5.72 -18.63
CA ALA A 23 5.19 5.57 -19.04
C ALA A 23 4.33 4.90 -17.95
N ASP A 24 4.87 3.92 -17.24
CA ASP A 24 4.19 3.24 -16.13
C ASP A 24 3.95 4.19 -14.95
N ARG A 25 4.88 5.10 -14.65
CA ARG A 25 4.73 6.16 -13.63
C ARG A 25 3.66 7.18 -14.01
N GLN A 26 3.61 7.61 -15.27
CA GLN A 26 2.59 8.55 -15.77
C GLN A 26 1.16 8.02 -15.66
N ALA A 27 1.00 6.69 -15.48
CA ALA A 27 -0.30 6.06 -15.34
C ALA A 27 -0.83 6.04 -13.90
N TRP A 28 -0.01 6.37 -12.89
CA TRP A 28 -0.46 6.44 -11.51
C TRP A 28 -1.12 7.80 -11.25
N GLU A 29 -2.36 7.76 -10.78
CA GLU A 29 -3.03 8.95 -10.28
C GLU A 29 -2.36 9.41 -8.99
N VAL A 30 -2.04 10.71 -8.90
CA VAL A 30 -1.40 11.32 -7.72
C VAL A 30 -2.22 12.48 -7.23
N LEU A 31 -2.62 12.42 -5.96
CA LEU A 31 -3.28 13.50 -5.24
C LEU A 31 -2.27 14.16 -4.30
N LEU A 32 -2.13 15.47 -4.38
CA LEU A 32 -1.15 16.23 -3.62
C LEU A 32 -1.85 17.17 -2.62
N SER A 33 -1.40 17.18 -1.36
CA SER A 33 -1.85 18.09 -0.32
C SER A 33 -0.67 18.69 0.45
N GLY A 34 -0.93 19.74 1.22
CA GLY A 34 0.10 20.44 1.99
C GLY A 34 0.97 21.40 1.16
N PRO A 35 1.88 22.15 1.83
CA PRO A 35 2.74 23.15 1.20
C PRO A 35 3.67 22.52 0.15
N LYS A 36 3.92 23.23 -0.96
CA LYS A 36 4.87 22.76 -2.01
C LYS A 36 6.32 22.78 -1.54
N ASP A 37 6.63 23.67 -0.64
CA ASP A 37 7.94 23.93 -0.03
C ASP A 37 8.05 23.37 1.39
N ALA A 38 7.23 22.38 1.72
CA ALA A 38 7.31 21.68 2.98
C ALA A 38 8.69 21.00 3.14
N ASP A 39 9.25 21.08 4.35
CA ASP A 39 10.53 20.45 4.68
C ASP A 39 10.42 18.92 4.74
N ARG A 40 9.22 18.40 4.90
CA ARG A 40 8.92 16.95 5.00
C ARG A 40 7.84 16.54 4.00
N SER A 41 7.99 15.33 3.45
CA SER A 41 7.06 14.77 2.49
C SER A 41 6.75 13.29 2.79
N VAL A 42 5.50 12.87 2.57
CA VAL A 42 5.01 11.52 2.85
C VAL A 42 4.31 10.94 1.65
N LEU A 43 4.67 9.71 1.25
CA LEU A 43 3.94 8.93 0.26
C LEU A 43 2.86 8.08 0.95
N LEU A 44 1.63 8.12 0.43
CA LEU A 44 0.47 7.40 0.96
C LEU A 44 -0.01 6.39 -0.09
N LEU A 45 0.08 5.09 0.23
CA LEU A 45 -0.31 3.96 -0.62
C LEU A 45 -1.61 3.33 -0.10
N PRO A 46 -2.72 3.38 -0.86
CA PRO A 46 -4.03 2.93 -0.39
C PRO A 46 -4.15 1.40 -0.34
N GLY A 47 -5.20 0.95 0.33
CA GLY A 47 -5.60 -0.44 0.35
C GLY A 47 -6.18 -0.93 -0.98
N GLY A 48 -6.38 -2.22 -1.09
CA GLY A 48 -7.02 -2.82 -2.26
C GLY A 48 -8.40 -2.24 -2.53
N ALA A 49 -8.71 -2.02 -3.79
CA ALA A 49 -9.95 -1.43 -4.30
C ALA A 49 -10.18 0.06 -3.94
N ASN A 50 -9.26 0.72 -3.23
CA ASN A 50 -9.37 2.12 -2.81
C ASN A 50 -8.59 3.06 -3.74
N ALA A 51 -9.02 4.33 -3.80
CA ALA A 51 -8.32 5.41 -4.47
C ALA A 51 -7.43 6.20 -3.50
N ALA A 52 -6.61 7.12 -4.02
CA ALA A 52 -5.79 8.06 -3.27
C ALA A 52 -6.59 8.83 -2.20
N ARG A 53 -7.84 9.19 -2.50
CA ARG A 53 -8.72 9.95 -1.61
C ARG A 53 -9.22 9.16 -0.37
N SER A 54 -8.94 7.87 -0.24
CA SER A 54 -9.15 7.16 1.02
C SER A 54 -8.28 7.74 2.16
N TYR A 55 -7.29 8.56 1.83
CA TYR A 55 -6.49 9.31 2.79
C TYR A 55 -6.96 10.76 3.03
N ASP A 56 -8.07 11.22 2.44
CA ASP A 56 -8.49 12.62 2.54
C ASP A 56 -8.66 13.10 3.98
N LEU A 57 -9.20 12.25 4.87
CA LEU A 57 -9.36 12.59 6.28
C LEU A 57 -8.02 12.66 7.02
N VAL A 58 -7.09 11.78 6.71
CA VAL A 58 -5.70 11.82 7.25
C VAL A 58 -4.97 13.04 6.72
N MET A 59 -5.12 13.34 5.43
CA MET A 59 -4.47 14.50 4.79
C MET A 59 -5.01 15.85 5.29
N ALA A 60 -6.23 15.86 5.80
CA ALA A 60 -6.85 17.05 6.41
C ALA A 60 -6.52 17.21 7.90
N ASP A 61 -5.82 16.24 8.54
CA ASP A 61 -5.52 16.29 9.95
C ASP A 61 -4.52 17.42 10.28
N PRO A 62 -4.79 18.25 11.32
CA PRO A 62 -3.91 19.35 11.71
C PRO A 62 -2.48 18.94 12.06
N ALA A 63 -2.26 17.70 12.55
CA ALA A 63 -0.92 17.19 12.87
C ALA A 63 0.00 17.11 11.64
N LEU A 64 -0.58 17.06 10.43
CA LEU A 64 0.14 16.97 9.16
C LEU A 64 0.09 18.27 8.31
N SER A 65 -0.41 19.38 8.89
CA SER A 65 -0.66 20.65 8.16
C SER A 65 0.60 21.25 7.49
N GLY A 66 1.79 20.98 8.04
CA GLY A 66 3.06 21.45 7.49
C GLY A 66 3.78 20.46 6.57
N VAL A 67 3.16 19.31 6.30
CA VAL A 67 3.76 18.19 5.57
C VAL A 67 3.25 18.13 4.13
N ARG A 68 4.13 17.85 3.17
CA ARG A 68 3.74 17.53 1.80
C ARG A 68 3.24 16.10 1.73
N LEU A 69 1.97 15.91 1.39
CA LEU A 69 1.34 14.60 1.31
C LEU A 69 1.11 14.22 -0.15
N VAL A 70 1.53 13.03 -0.52
CA VAL A 70 1.50 12.49 -1.88
C VAL A 70 0.72 11.17 -1.82
N ALA A 71 -0.58 11.22 -2.06
CA ALA A 71 -1.40 10.01 -2.12
C ALA A 71 -1.53 9.53 -3.56
N THR A 72 -1.56 8.22 -3.77
CA THR A 72 -1.66 7.64 -5.11
C THR A 72 -2.76 6.58 -5.18
N THR A 73 -3.32 6.38 -6.37
CA THR A 73 -4.19 5.23 -6.67
C THR A 73 -3.37 4.16 -7.37
N LEU A 74 -3.39 2.94 -6.82
CA LEU A 74 -2.62 1.83 -7.40
C LEU A 74 -3.25 1.33 -8.71
N PRO A 75 -2.45 0.84 -9.68
CA PRO A 75 -2.94 0.34 -10.97
C PRO A 75 -4.03 -0.74 -10.81
N GLY A 76 -5.10 -0.61 -11.58
CA GLY A 76 -6.23 -1.53 -11.56
C GLY A 76 -7.19 -1.39 -10.37
N MET A 77 -6.98 -0.39 -9.49
CA MET A 77 -7.84 -0.08 -8.35
C MET A 77 -8.67 1.16 -8.62
N ALA A 78 -9.88 1.22 -8.06
CA ALA A 78 -10.79 2.38 -8.10
C ALA A 78 -10.90 3.05 -9.49
N GLY A 79 -10.92 2.25 -10.57
CA GLY A 79 -11.02 2.73 -11.95
C GLY A 79 -9.69 3.14 -12.60
N ALA A 80 -8.58 3.20 -11.87
CA ALA A 80 -7.28 3.45 -12.45
C ALA A 80 -6.90 2.37 -13.49
N PRO A 81 -6.23 2.72 -14.60
CA PRO A 81 -5.82 1.76 -15.60
C PRO A 81 -4.92 0.67 -15.03
N LEU A 82 -5.13 -0.56 -15.47
CA LEU A 82 -4.24 -1.67 -15.14
C LEU A 82 -3.03 -1.65 -16.08
N THR A 83 -1.98 -0.97 -15.68
CA THR A 83 -0.75 -0.78 -16.47
C THR A 83 0.48 -1.27 -15.72
N GLY A 84 1.54 -1.57 -16.44
CA GLY A 84 2.83 -1.94 -15.90
C GLY A 84 2.88 -3.30 -15.20
N ASP A 85 3.91 -3.48 -14.40
CA ASP A 85 4.11 -4.67 -13.57
C ASP A 85 3.31 -4.54 -12.27
N ILE A 86 2.19 -5.26 -12.18
CA ILE A 86 1.30 -5.28 -11.01
C ILE A 86 1.69 -6.31 -9.94
N SER A 87 2.84 -6.95 -10.06
CA SER A 87 3.40 -7.74 -8.95
C SER A 87 3.77 -6.82 -7.79
N ILE A 88 3.78 -7.33 -6.55
CA ILE A 88 4.19 -6.51 -5.40
C ILE A 88 5.60 -5.92 -5.59
N PRO A 89 6.62 -6.67 -6.06
CA PRO A 89 7.93 -6.08 -6.38
C PRO A 89 7.88 -5.02 -7.47
N GLY A 90 7.03 -5.20 -8.50
CA GLY A 90 6.83 -4.20 -9.55
C GLY A 90 6.21 -2.91 -9.02
N LEU A 91 5.14 -3.02 -8.22
CA LEU A 91 4.50 -1.89 -7.57
C LEU A 91 5.46 -1.17 -6.60
N ALA A 92 6.24 -1.93 -5.81
CA ALA A 92 7.22 -1.38 -4.88
C ALA A 92 8.32 -0.58 -5.59
N ARG A 93 8.80 -1.03 -6.74
CA ARG A 93 9.76 -0.30 -7.57
C ARG A 93 9.17 1.02 -8.06
N THR A 94 7.97 0.99 -8.65
CA THR A 94 7.31 2.20 -9.16
C THR A 94 6.97 3.19 -8.04
N ALA A 95 6.51 2.68 -6.87
CA ALA A 95 6.28 3.51 -5.68
C ALA A 95 7.58 4.13 -5.15
N GLY A 96 8.71 3.40 -5.20
CA GLY A 96 10.03 3.92 -4.84
C GLY A 96 10.50 5.04 -5.75
N GLU A 97 10.26 4.92 -7.06
CA GLU A 97 10.53 6.01 -8.01
C GLU A 97 9.65 7.23 -7.75
N LEU A 98 8.36 7.03 -7.42
CA LEU A 98 7.44 8.10 -7.05
C LEU A 98 7.88 8.78 -5.74
N ALA A 99 8.28 8.01 -4.73
CA ALA A 99 8.82 8.53 -3.47
C ALA A 99 10.06 9.39 -3.70
N LYS A 100 10.97 8.96 -4.58
CA LYS A 100 12.16 9.72 -4.96
C LYS A 100 11.82 11.00 -5.72
N GLU A 101 10.89 10.95 -6.67
CA GLU A 101 10.44 12.12 -7.46
C GLU A 101 9.87 13.21 -6.55
N HIS A 102 9.03 12.82 -5.58
CA HIS A 102 8.41 13.73 -4.63
C HIS A 102 9.24 13.97 -3.36
N ARG A 103 10.46 13.41 -3.28
CA ARG A 103 11.38 13.50 -2.13
C ARG A 103 10.70 13.10 -0.82
N CYS A 104 9.95 11.99 -0.85
CA CYS A 104 9.25 11.52 0.32
C CYS A 104 10.21 10.98 1.37
N ASP A 105 10.07 11.47 2.60
CA ASP A 105 10.87 11.08 3.76
C ASP A 105 10.29 9.84 4.45
N VAL A 106 8.98 9.66 4.38
CA VAL A 106 8.22 8.56 4.99
C VAL A 106 7.30 7.93 3.95
N VAL A 107 7.12 6.61 4.02
CA VAL A 107 6.10 5.90 3.24
C VAL A 107 5.06 5.31 4.19
N VAL A 108 3.80 5.50 3.87
CA VAL A 108 2.65 4.94 4.59
C VAL A 108 1.90 4.03 3.64
N GLY A 109 1.60 2.82 4.05
CA GLY A 109 0.76 1.92 3.28
C GLY A 109 -0.40 1.37 4.12
N PHE A 110 -1.54 1.16 3.49
CA PHE A 110 -2.70 0.50 4.11
C PHE A 110 -2.99 -0.82 3.39
N SER A 111 -3.12 -1.94 4.15
CA SER A 111 -3.47 -3.26 3.61
C SER A 111 -2.60 -3.63 2.41
N HIS A 112 -3.16 -3.74 1.19
CA HIS A 112 -2.38 -3.96 -0.04
C HIS A 112 -1.24 -2.95 -0.21
N GLY A 113 -1.48 -1.66 0.07
CA GLY A 113 -0.44 -0.62 0.07
C GLY A 113 0.61 -0.83 1.15
N ALA A 114 0.27 -1.42 2.31
CA ALA A 114 1.24 -1.78 3.35
C ALA A 114 2.20 -2.88 2.88
N THR A 115 1.70 -3.87 2.14
CA THR A 115 2.52 -4.91 1.52
C THR A 115 3.46 -4.34 0.46
N VAL A 116 3.00 -3.35 -0.33
CA VAL A 116 3.86 -2.63 -1.29
C VAL A 116 4.94 -1.83 -0.54
N ALA A 117 4.58 -1.09 0.53
CA ALA A 117 5.53 -0.34 1.34
C ALA A 117 6.56 -1.24 2.04
N LEU A 118 6.13 -2.39 2.55
CA LEU A 118 7.04 -3.42 3.09
C LEU A 118 8.05 -3.85 2.03
N GLU A 119 7.61 -4.23 0.83
CA GLU A 119 8.52 -4.66 -0.23
C GLU A 119 9.43 -3.52 -0.71
N MET A 120 9.01 -2.25 -0.66
CA MET A 120 9.90 -1.12 -0.94
C MET A 120 11.12 -1.12 -0.01
N VAL A 121 10.93 -1.37 1.28
CA VAL A 121 12.01 -1.49 2.26
C VAL A 121 12.84 -2.74 2.00
N LEU A 122 12.22 -3.91 1.87
CA LEU A 122 12.90 -5.20 1.76
C LEU A 122 13.71 -5.33 0.46
N SER A 123 13.31 -4.64 -0.60
CA SER A 123 14.02 -4.61 -1.89
C SER A 123 14.98 -3.43 -2.04
N GLY A 124 15.09 -2.54 -1.02
CA GLY A 124 15.95 -1.35 -1.06
C GLY A 124 15.47 -0.24 -2.00
N ASN A 125 14.20 -0.25 -2.38
CA ASN A 125 13.59 0.83 -3.17
C ASN A 125 13.25 2.07 -2.30
N PHE A 126 13.26 1.92 -0.98
CA PHE A 126 13.08 2.99 -0.01
C PHE A 126 13.89 2.71 1.26
N HIS A 127 14.49 3.76 1.85
CA HIS A 127 15.36 3.65 3.03
C HIS A 127 14.92 4.51 4.21
N GLY A 128 13.84 5.27 4.07
CA GLY A 128 13.25 6.07 5.15
C GLY A 128 12.26 5.25 6.00
N PRO A 129 11.75 5.86 7.08
CA PRO A 129 10.75 5.26 7.95
C PRO A 129 9.48 4.84 7.21
N VAL A 130 8.84 3.74 7.69
CA VAL A 130 7.58 3.24 7.10
C VAL A 130 6.48 3.07 8.14
N VAL A 131 5.25 3.34 7.73
CA VAL A 131 4.03 3.10 8.53
C VAL A 131 3.17 2.09 7.78
N LEU A 132 2.96 0.93 8.37
CA LEU A 132 2.30 -0.23 7.77
C LEU A 132 0.96 -0.48 8.48
N LEU A 133 -0.12 0.03 7.89
CA LEU A 133 -1.47 -0.02 8.45
C LEU A 133 -2.18 -1.30 7.98
N GLY A 134 -2.62 -2.16 8.91
CA GLY A 134 -3.33 -3.40 8.59
C GLY A 134 -2.51 -4.32 7.68
N LEU A 135 -1.24 -4.53 8.01
CA LEU A 135 -0.32 -5.37 7.28
C LEU A 135 -0.65 -6.85 7.49
N SER A 136 -0.68 -7.64 6.42
CA SER A 136 -0.65 -9.09 6.43
C SER A 136 0.70 -9.56 5.86
N LEU A 137 1.37 -10.47 6.56
CA LEU A 137 2.67 -11.04 6.15
C LEU A 137 2.48 -12.39 5.46
N THR A 138 1.43 -13.13 5.84
CA THR A 138 1.09 -14.43 5.28
C THR A 138 -0.39 -14.50 4.89
N THR A 139 -0.77 -15.58 4.20
CA THR A 139 -2.19 -15.82 3.88
C THR A 139 -3.03 -16.21 5.10
N GLU A 140 -2.41 -16.52 6.24
CA GLU A 140 -3.10 -16.82 7.50
C GLU A 140 -3.56 -15.54 8.20
N ASP A 141 -2.84 -14.42 7.96
CA ASP A 141 -3.15 -13.10 8.49
C ASP A 141 -4.32 -12.44 7.76
N ASP A 142 -4.64 -12.93 6.58
CA ASP A 142 -5.70 -12.35 5.75
C ASP A 142 -7.03 -13.09 5.97
N ALA A 143 -8.13 -12.39 5.73
CA ALA A 143 -9.45 -12.98 5.87
C ALA A 143 -9.59 -14.25 5.01
N ALA A 144 -9.80 -15.40 5.64
CA ALA A 144 -9.91 -16.68 4.96
C ALA A 144 -10.98 -16.67 3.85
N PHE A 145 -12.04 -15.88 4.05
CA PHE A 145 -13.10 -15.70 3.05
C PHE A 145 -12.56 -14.97 1.80
N PHE A 146 -11.77 -13.91 1.97
CA PHE A 146 -11.15 -13.17 0.86
C PHE A 146 -10.20 -14.08 0.08
N VAL A 147 -9.27 -14.75 0.77
CA VAL A 147 -8.31 -15.68 0.16
C VAL A 147 -9.03 -16.76 -0.67
N ARG A 148 -10.08 -17.38 -0.11
CA ARG A 148 -10.89 -18.40 -0.81
C ARG A 148 -11.59 -17.82 -2.03
N THR A 149 -12.15 -16.61 -1.91
CA THR A 149 -12.88 -15.93 -3.00
C THR A 149 -11.95 -15.61 -4.16
N VAL A 150 -10.76 -15.09 -3.90
CA VAL A 150 -9.76 -14.80 -4.93
C VAL A 150 -9.30 -16.10 -5.61
N ARG A 151 -8.92 -17.12 -4.84
CA ARG A 151 -8.50 -18.42 -5.38
C ARG A 151 -9.59 -19.10 -6.23
N LEU A 152 -10.86 -18.99 -5.79
CA LEU A 152 -11.99 -19.48 -6.57
C LEU A 152 -12.14 -18.68 -7.86
N SER A 153 -11.99 -17.35 -7.80
CA SER A 153 -12.10 -16.48 -8.97
C SER A 153 -11.02 -16.78 -10.03
N GLN A 154 -9.84 -17.20 -9.60
CA GLN A 154 -8.78 -17.64 -10.53
C GLN A 154 -9.18 -18.93 -11.30
N LYS A 155 -9.99 -19.80 -10.69
CA LYS A 155 -10.39 -21.09 -11.28
C LYS A 155 -11.65 -21.00 -12.15
N VAL A 156 -12.67 -20.26 -11.68
CA VAL A 156 -14.01 -20.24 -12.31
C VAL A 156 -14.36 -18.89 -12.95
N GLY A 157 -13.41 -17.94 -12.98
CA GLY A 157 -13.60 -16.62 -13.55
C GLY A 157 -14.02 -15.55 -12.52
N ARG A 158 -14.13 -14.34 -12.98
CA ARG A 158 -14.23 -13.11 -12.16
C ARG A 158 -15.47 -12.97 -11.27
N TRP A 159 -16.49 -13.80 -11.43
CA TRP A 159 -17.79 -13.61 -10.78
C TRP A 159 -17.75 -13.72 -9.23
N PRO A 160 -16.98 -14.60 -8.56
CA PRO A 160 -16.98 -14.64 -7.09
C PRO A 160 -16.44 -13.34 -6.48
N LEU A 161 -15.27 -12.86 -6.94
CA LEU A 161 -14.71 -11.59 -6.46
C LEU A 161 -15.57 -10.39 -6.90
N GLY A 162 -16.13 -10.44 -8.11
CA GLY A 162 -17.07 -9.42 -8.59
C GLY A 162 -18.32 -9.31 -7.73
N THR A 163 -18.80 -10.41 -7.15
CA THR A 163 -19.91 -10.40 -6.18
C THR A 163 -19.46 -9.77 -4.87
N LEU A 164 -18.28 -10.13 -4.37
CA LEU A 164 -17.70 -9.51 -3.17
C LEU A 164 -17.56 -8.00 -3.33
N LEU A 165 -16.98 -7.53 -4.43
CA LEU A 165 -16.85 -6.09 -4.72
C LEU A 165 -18.20 -5.35 -4.72
N ARG A 166 -19.26 -6.00 -5.23
CA ARG A 166 -20.62 -5.42 -5.20
C ARG A 166 -21.22 -5.34 -3.79
N LEU A 167 -20.75 -6.18 -2.86
CA LEU A 167 -21.19 -6.18 -1.47
C LEU A 167 -20.34 -5.26 -0.57
N MET A 168 -19.12 -4.93 -0.95
CA MET A 168 -18.24 -4.03 -0.17
C MET A 168 -18.88 -2.68 0.19
N PRO A 169 -19.70 -2.03 -0.68
CA PRO A 169 -20.43 -0.84 -0.28
C PRO A 169 -21.33 -0.98 0.96
N LEU A 170 -21.81 -2.20 1.26
CA LEU A 170 -22.58 -2.46 2.48
C LEU A 170 -21.68 -2.41 3.73
N MET A 171 -20.44 -2.88 3.62
CA MET A 171 -19.44 -2.81 4.70
C MET A 171 -19.07 -1.36 4.98
N VAL A 172 -18.79 -0.57 3.91
CA VAL A 172 -18.47 0.87 4.04
C VAL A 172 -19.61 1.65 4.71
N ARG A 173 -20.88 1.27 4.49
CA ARG A 173 -22.01 1.92 5.19
C ARG A 173 -21.95 1.77 6.71
N SER A 174 -21.34 0.71 7.23
CA SER A 174 -21.15 0.48 8.67
C SER A 174 -19.89 1.12 9.23
N ALA A 175 -18.99 1.62 8.38
CA ALA A 175 -17.75 2.27 8.80
C ALA A 175 -18.01 3.50 9.67
N LYS A 176 -17.13 3.76 10.61
CA LYS A 176 -17.22 4.89 11.57
C LYS A 176 -16.61 6.16 10.99
N THR A 177 -17.17 6.65 9.90
CA THR A 177 -16.73 7.88 9.24
C THR A 177 -17.93 8.71 8.80
N THR A 178 -17.72 9.90 8.23
CA THR A 178 -18.80 10.80 7.82
C THR A 178 -19.60 10.24 6.64
N ASP A 179 -20.89 10.61 6.55
CA ASP A 179 -21.72 10.16 5.43
C ASP A 179 -21.26 10.70 4.06
N ALA A 180 -20.59 11.85 4.04
CA ALA A 180 -19.98 12.39 2.83
C ALA A 180 -18.85 11.48 2.36
N HIS A 181 -17.91 11.17 3.26
CA HIS A 181 -16.76 10.31 2.96
C HIS A 181 -17.18 8.86 2.60
N LYS A 182 -18.20 8.30 3.29
CA LYS A 182 -18.79 7.01 2.89
C LYS A 182 -19.27 6.98 1.46
N ARG A 183 -19.91 8.07 0.99
CA ARG A 183 -20.39 8.15 -0.40
C ARG A 183 -19.23 8.12 -1.38
N GLU A 184 -18.16 8.86 -1.10
CA GLU A 184 -16.95 8.91 -1.93
C GLU A 184 -16.28 7.54 -2.01
N LEU A 185 -16.07 6.87 -0.88
CA LEU A 185 -15.51 5.52 -0.84
C LEU A 185 -16.38 4.52 -1.63
N ILE A 186 -17.71 4.61 -1.51
CA ILE A 186 -18.64 3.74 -2.25
C ILE A 186 -18.56 4.01 -3.75
N GLU A 187 -18.38 5.26 -4.18
CA GLU A 187 -18.19 5.60 -5.59
C GLU A 187 -16.90 5.00 -6.14
N ASP A 188 -15.80 5.09 -5.40
CA ASP A 188 -14.53 4.47 -5.78
C ASP A 188 -14.63 2.95 -5.88
N LEU A 189 -15.24 2.31 -4.88
CA LEU A 189 -15.45 0.88 -4.90
C LEU A 189 -16.22 0.40 -6.14
N LYS A 190 -17.22 1.17 -6.60
CA LYS A 190 -18.01 0.84 -7.79
C LYS A 190 -17.21 0.94 -9.10
N GLN A 191 -16.12 1.70 -9.12
CA GLN A 191 -15.28 1.85 -10.30
C GLN A 191 -14.36 0.63 -10.52
N ASN A 192 -14.20 -0.23 -9.51
CA ASN A 192 -13.36 -1.41 -9.63
C ASN A 192 -13.93 -2.42 -10.64
N LYS A 193 -13.10 -2.80 -11.60
CA LYS A 193 -13.44 -3.82 -12.59
C LYS A 193 -13.06 -5.20 -12.06
N ALA A 194 -14.04 -6.08 -11.92
CA ALA A 194 -13.84 -7.40 -11.32
C ALA A 194 -12.69 -8.21 -11.95
N GLY A 195 -12.47 -8.10 -13.25
CA GLY A 195 -11.36 -8.81 -13.93
C GLY A 195 -9.98 -8.26 -13.56
N GLU A 196 -9.85 -6.93 -13.38
CA GLU A 196 -8.63 -6.28 -12.94
C GLU A 196 -8.36 -6.59 -11.46
N ALA A 197 -9.39 -6.48 -10.62
CA ALA A 197 -9.32 -6.83 -9.20
C ALA A 197 -8.88 -8.28 -8.96
N VAL A 198 -9.36 -9.26 -9.73
CA VAL A 198 -8.88 -10.66 -9.65
C VAL A 198 -7.39 -10.73 -9.94
N ARG A 199 -6.91 -10.05 -10.98
CA ARG A 199 -5.48 -10.07 -11.36
C ARG A 199 -4.60 -9.47 -10.28
N VAL A 200 -4.98 -8.31 -9.75
CA VAL A 200 -4.22 -7.61 -8.70
C VAL A 200 -4.24 -8.41 -7.40
N SER A 201 -5.43 -8.87 -6.95
CA SER A 201 -5.55 -9.68 -5.73
C SER A 201 -4.81 -11.01 -5.85
N ALA A 202 -4.75 -11.61 -7.05
CA ALA A 202 -3.97 -12.82 -7.28
C ALA A 202 -2.48 -12.58 -7.05
N LYS A 203 -1.92 -11.47 -7.59
CA LYS A 203 -0.52 -11.10 -7.40
C LYS A 203 -0.17 -10.78 -5.94
N TYR A 204 -1.11 -10.15 -5.24
CA TYR A 204 -0.99 -9.93 -3.80
C TYR A 204 -0.94 -11.27 -3.04
N LEU A 205 -1.90 -12.19 -3.28
CA LEU A 205 -1.90 -13.49 -2.63
C LEU A 205 -0.70 -14.36 -2.99
N ASP A 206 -0.22 -14.30 -4.24
CA ASP A 206 1.00 -15.01 -4.66
C ASP A 206 2.21 -14.52 -3.86
N TYR A 207 2.27 -13.21 -3.53
CA TYR A 207 3.35 -12.62 -2.76
C TYR A 207 3.31 -13.06 -1.29
N ILE A 208 2.18 -12.91 -0.59
CA ILE A 208 2.06 -13.28 0.82
C ILE A 208 1.98 -14.80 1.06
N ALA A 209 1.76 -15.61 0.01
CA ALA A 209 1.83 -17.06 0.05
C ALA A 209 3.25 -17.60 -0.16
N ALA A 210 4.21 -16.73 -0.48
CA ALA A 210 5.60 -17.15 -0.65
C ALA A 210 6.18 -17.63 0.70
N ASP A 211 7.01 -18.67 0.64
CA ASP A 211 7.76 -19.15 1.80
C ASP A 211 8.93 -18.18 2.08
N ARG A 212 8.59 -17.05 2.70
CA ARG A 212 9.51 -15.95 2.98
C ARG A 212 9.24 -15.38 4.37
N ASP A 213 10.26 -15.29 5.19
CA ASP A 213 10.20 -14.67 6.53
C ASP A 213 10.18 -13.13 6.42
N TYR A 214 9.01 -12.57 6.16
CA TYR A 214 8.85 -11.11 6.05
C TYR A 214 9.06 -10.40 7.39
N ALA A 215 8.61 -10.99 8.51
CA ALA A 215 8.79 -10.43 9.84
C ALA A 215 10.28 -10.33 10.21
N GLY A 216 11.04 -11.42 10.04
CA GLY A 216 12.47 -11.43 10.29
C GLY A 216 13.24 -10.49 9.36
N GLN A 217 12.84 -10.39 8.08
CA GLN A 217 13.48 -9.46 7.13
C GLN A 217 13.22 -8.00 7.50
N LEU A 218 12.00 -7.64 7.94
CA LEU A 218 11.69 -6.29 8.40
C LEU A 218 12.47 -5.97 9.68
N ALA A 219 12.51 -6.88 10.64
CA ALA A 219 13.30 -6.75 11.87
C ALA A 219 14.80 -6.54 11.57
N ALA A 220 15.34 -7.25 10.57
CA ALA A 220 16.75 -7.13 10.16
C ALA A 220 17.06 -5.91 9.28
N SER A 221 16.06 -5.21 8.78
CA SER A 221 16.23 -4.10 7.82
C SER A 221 16.88 -2.85 8.42
N SER A 222 16.84 -2.70 9.75
CA SER A 222 17.24 -1.49 10.48
C SER A 222 16.47 -0.21 10.11
N ILE A 223 15.42 -0.34 9.31
CA ILE A 223 14.54 0.77 8.92
C ILE A 223 13.46 0.96 10.00
N PRO A 224 13.26 2.18 10.54
CA PRO A 224 12.20 2.44 11.49
C PRO A 224 10.83 2.10 10.89
N ALA A 225 10.07 1.22 11.54
CA ALA A 225 8.79 0.75 11.06
C ALA A 225 7.72 0.79 12.16
N TRP A 226 6.56 1.35 11.84
CA TRP A 226 5.37 1.29 12.68
C TRP A 226 4.39 0.32 12.04
N VAL A 227 4.13 -0.79 12.70
CA VAL A 227 3.14 -1.78 12.26
C VAL A 227 1.88 -1.56 13.08
N VAL A 228 0.80 -1.11 12.41
CA VAL A 228 -0.42 -0.60 13.04
C VAL A 228 -1.58 -1.54 12.75
N HIS A 229 -2.21 -2.05 13.81
CA HIS A 229 -3.41 -2.88 13.71
C HIS A 229 -4.53 -2.33 14.59
N ALA A 230 -5.78 -2.63 14.22
CA ALA A 230 -6.91 -2.39 15.11
C ALA A 230 -6.97 -3.47 16.21
N GLU A 231 -7.43 -3.08 17.41
CA GLU A 231 -7.65 -4.02 18.53
C GLU A 231 -8.58 -5.16 18.16
N LYS A 232 -9.64 -4.84 17.41
CA LYS A 232 -10.62 -5.80 16.86
C LYS A 232 -10.80 -5.53 15.38
N GLY A 233 -9.85 -5.97 14.60
CA GLY A 233 -9.98 -6.01 13.15
C GLY A 233 -10.81 -7.20 12.72
N GLY A 234 -11.65 -7.05 11.70
CA GLY A 234 -12.41 -8.16 11.13
C GLY A 234 -11.54 -9.11 10.32
N ASP A 235 -10.39 -8.67 9.89
CA ASP A 235 -9.61 -9.34 8.86
C ASP A 235 -8.13 -9.34 9.22
N GLY A 236 -7.70 -10.50 9.68
CA GLY A 236 -6.30 -10.75 9.79
C GLY A 236 -5.62 -10.05 10.97
N GLY A 237 -4.39 -10.23 11.04
CA GLY A 237 -3.49 -9.70 12.06
C GLY A 237 -2.26 -10.58 12.07
N LEU A 238 -1.22 -10.11 12.70
CA LEU A 238 -0.01 -10.89 12.85
C LEU A 238 -0.27 -12.16 13.66
N THR A 239 0.30 -13.27 13.24
CA THR A 239 0.41 -14.48 14.07
C THR A 239 1.22 -14.17 15.33
N ASP A 240 1.09 -15.00 16.37
CA ASP A 240 1.87 -14.83 17.61
C ASP A 240 3.39 -14.88 17.35
N ALA A 241 3.82 -15.70 16.40
CA ALA A 241 5.24 -15.83 16.02
C ALA A 241 5.77 -14.56 15.31
N GLU A 242 5.02 -14.02 14.37
CA GLU A 242 5.36 -12.77 13.68
C GLU A 242 5.38 -11.60 14.64
N ARG A 243 4.36 -11.51 15.50
CA ARG A 243 4.28 -10.49 16.55
C ARG A 243 5.51 -10.55 17.47
N ALA A 244 5.86 -11.74 17.99
CA ALA A 244 7.03 -11.91 18.85
C ALA A 244 8.32 -11.51 18.14
N THR A 245 8.47 -11.84 16.85
CA THR A 245 9.63 -11.45 16.03
C THR A 245 9.72 -9.93 15.92
N LEU A 246 8.63 -9.27 15.58
CA LEU A 246 8.60 -7.82 15.42
C LEU A 246 8.74 -7.05 16.74
N GLU A 247 8.15 -7.56 17.85
CA GLU A 247 8.29 -6.98 19.19
C GLU A 247 9.73 -7.07 19.73
N SER A 248 10.51 -8.05 19.27
CA SER A 248 11.92 -8.20 19.65
C SER A 248 12.88 -7.29 18.88
N ALA A 249 12.41 -6.58 17.87
CA ALA A 249 13.23 -5.76 16.97
C ALA A 249 13.25 -4.30 17.43
N ASP A 250 14.43 -3.71 17.62
CA ASP A 250 14.61 -2.33 18.10
C ASP A 250 14.08 -1.27 17.09
N ASN A 251 14.00 -1.62 15.81
CA ASN A 251 13.54 -0.73 14.73
C ASN A 251 12.04 -0.82 14.46
N VAL A 252 11.30 -1.72 15.12
CA VAL A 252 9.87 -1.91 14.88
C VAL A 252 9.04 -1.50 16.09
N THR A 253 8.01 -0.69 15.86
CA THR A 253 7.02 -0.30 16.86
C THR A 253 5.66 -0.88 16.48
N LEU A 254 5.11 -1.77 17.32
CA LEU A 254 3.74 -2.25 17.15
C LEU A 254 2.76 -1.25 17.78
N VAL A 255 1.77 -0.82 17.01
CA VAL A 255 0.73 0.12 17.45
C VAL A 255 -0.63 -0.54 17.35
N THR A 256 -1.41 -0.50 18.42
CA THR A 256 -2.78 -0.98 18.43
C THR A 256 -3.75 0.19 18.50
N VAL A 257 -4.58 0.35 17.47
CA VAL A 257 -5.69 1.32 17.46
C VAL A 257 -6.88 0.71 18.20
N PRO A 258 -7.39 1.35 19.25
CA PRO A 258 -8.44 0.80 20.10
C PRO A 258 -9.78 0.66 19.34
N GLY A 259 -10.52 -0.39 19.68
CA GLY A 259 -11.85 -0.66 19.14
C GLY A 259 -11.86 -1.51 17.88
N SER A 260 -13.03 -1.55 17.23
CA SER A 260 -13.22 -2.27 15.96
C SER A 260 -13.14 -1.27 14.82
N VAL A 261 -12.04 -1.35 14.06
CA VAL A 261 -11.71 -0.47 12.94
C VAL A 261 -11.31 -1.38 11.76
N PHE A 262 -12.00 -1.25 10.65
CA PHE A 262 -11.68 -2.01 9.43
C PHE A 262 -10.84 -1.18 8.46
N LEU A 263 -11.22 0.08 8.26
CA LEU A 263 -10.55 1.01 7.36
C LEU A 263 -9.76 2.04 8.19
N LEU A 264 -8.53 1.70 8.60
CA LEU A 264 -7.71 2.54 9.49
C LEU A 264 -7.60 4.00 9.05
N PRO A 265 -7.28 4.33 7.77
CA PRO A 265 -7.20 5.73 7.35
C PRO A 265 -8.55 6.47 7.39
N ASP A 266 -9.65 5.76 7.22
CA ASP A 266 -10.99 6.34 7.09
C ASP A 266 -11.76 6.40 8.41
N GLU A 267 -11.52 5.45 9.33
CA GLU A 267 -12.24 5.29 10.59
C GLU A 267 -11.45 5.79 11.80
N ALA A 268 -10.12 5.87 11.68
CA ALA A 268 -9.19 6.34 12.71
C ALA A 268 -8.15 7.31 12.11
N PRO A 269 -8.58 8.38 11.40
CA PRO A 269 -7.67 9.28 10.70
C PRO A 269 -6.73 10.03 11.64
N ASP A 270 -7.21 10.43 12.82
CA ASP A 270 -6.44 11.11 13.87
C ASP A 270 -5.32 10.23 14.43
N GLN A 271 -5.60 8.96 14.74
CA GLN A 271 -4.58 8.02 15.19
C GLN A 271 -3.58 7.70 14.06
N THR A 272 -4.07 7.56 12.83
CA THR A 272 -3.21 7.37 11.65
C THR A 272 -2.29 8.56 11.45
N ALA A 273 -2.81 9.78 11.51
CA ALA A 273 -2.02 11.01 11.39
C ALA A 273 -0.99 11.15 12.53
N ALA A 274 -1.35 10.79 13.77
CA ALA A 274 -0.44 10.82 14.91
C ALA A 274 0.74 9.86 14.74
N VAL A 275 0.51 8.64 14.22
CA VAL A 275 1.60 7.69 13.91
C VAL A 275 2.50 8.22 12.80
N ILE A 276 1.94 8.82 11.75
CA ILE A 276 2.72 9.45 10.67
C ILE A 276 3.59 10.59 11.22
N ALA A 277 3.02 11.46 12.06
CA ALA A 277 3.76 12.54 12.72
C ALA A 277 4.90 12.01 13.61
N THR A 278 4.66 10.90 14.32
CA THR A 278 5.70 10.22 15.11
C THR A 278 6.82 9.69 14.21
N ALA A 279 6.49 9.07 13.07
CA ALA A 279 7.49 8.59 12.13
C ALA A 279 8.34 9.75 11.56
N LEU A 280 7.72 10.88 11.24
CA LEU A 280 8.42 12.08 10.77
C LEU A 280 9.36 12.65 11.84
N SER A 281 8.98 12.63 13.12
CA SER A 281 9.80 13.16 14.23
C SER A 281 11.10 12.38 14.47
N THR A 282 11.23 11.16 13.94
CA THR A 282 12.48 10.38 14.03
C THR A 282 13.56 10.85 13.04
N LEU A 283 13.24 11.79 12.18
CA LEU A 283 14.13 12.36 11.17
C LEU A 283 14.79 13.69 11.65
N ASP A 284 14.35 14.19 12.79
CA ASP A 284 14.91 15.39 13.44
C ASP A 284 16.06 15.00 14.39
#